data_5e05ba387b9193f9a861fa86a5c8892a
#
_entry.id   5e05ba387b9193f9a861fa86a5c8892a
#
_cell.length_a   1.000
_cell.length_b   1.000
_cell.length_c   1.000
_cell.angle_alpha   90.00
_cell.angle_beta   90.00
_cell.angle_gamma   90.00
#
_symmetry.space_group_name_H-M   'P 1'
#
loop_
_entity.id
_entity.type
_entity.pdbx_description
1 polymer ?
#
loop_
_entity_poly.entity_id
_entity_poly.type
_entity_poly.pdbx_seq_one_letter_code
_entity_poly.pdbx_strand_id
1 'polypeptide(L)'
;MDQQPVLKFAATVLTDGLSVDLTLGPGELILIDPGDEEHERTIADAACGLEPPLQGTVSMLGRDWSRQQPDHANALRGRIGHSFRRGSWVPYLSLIDNILLPQLHHTSRPYAEIRDEANRLSAGFGLPGLPTVLPGQATASDLARADLIRAFTGSPTLVILEGPPADGIGPLVSAIRSVRDRDGAVLWFTLDPALWYEPAIPATRRYRLRGDALVAEGDPR
;
A
#
# COMPACT_ATOMS: atom_id res chain seq x y z
N MET A 1 2.29 19.13 -19.47
CA MET A 1 1.96 19.54 -18.08
C MET A 1 2.39 18.40 -17.20
N ASP A 2 3.42 18.59 -16.35
CA ASP A 2 3.81 17.57 -15.39
C ASP A 2 2.67 17.33 -14.41
N GLN A 3 2.10 16.14 -14.43
CA GLN A 3 1.06 15.77 -13.47
C GLN A 3 1.69 15.70 -12.07
N GLN A 4 0.96 16.19 -11.07
CA GLN A 4 1.41 16.16 -9.68
C GLN A 4 1.63 14.72 -9.21
N PRO A 5 2.79 14.37 -8.64
CA PRO A 5 3.04 13.03 -8.12
C PRO A 5 2.06 12.64 -7.02
N VAL A 6 1.69 11.36 -7.00
CA VAL A 6 0.92 10.77 -5.89
C VAL A 6 1.80 10.62 -4.65
N LEU A 7 3.03 10.12 -4.83
CA LEU A 7 4.03 9.98 -3.76
C LEU A 7 5.39 10.43 -4.28
N LYS A 8 6.15 11.17 -3.46
CA LYS A 8 7.51 11.57 -3.80
C LYS A 8 8.41 11.52 -2.57
N PHE A 9 9.52 10.82 -2.72
CA PHE A 9 10.70 10.91 -1.88
C PHE A 9 11.71 11.80 -2.62
N ALA A 10 12.12 12.92 -2.03
CA ALA A 10 13.03 13.87 -2.65
C ALA A 10 14.34 13.96 -1.85
N ALA A 11 15.41 13.40 -2.39
CA ALA A 11 16.74 13.32 -1.77
C ALA A 11 16.66 12.87 -0.31
N THR A 12 15.92 11.79 -0.06
CA THR A 12 15.53 11.35 1.28
C THR A 12 16.57 10.39 1.84
N VAL A 13 16.93 10.58 3.10
CA VAL A 13 17.66 9.60 3.93
C VAL A 13 16.74 9.20 5.07
N LEU A 14 16.40 7.91 5.14
CA LEU A 14 15.49 7.35 6.16
C LEU A 14 16.23 7.08 7.48
N THR A 15 15.52 6.69 8.51
CA THR A 15 16.03 6.53 9.88
C THR A 15 17.05 5.41 10.02
N ASP A 16 17.01 4.41 9.16
CA ASP A 16 17.98 3.33 9.02
C ASP A 16 19.21 3.69 8.16
N GLY A 17 19.26 4.92 7.63
CA GLY A 17 20.33 5.40 6.74
C GLY A 17 20.08 5.14 5.26
N LEU A 18 18.95 4.50 4.91
CA LEU A 18 18.60 4.19 3.53
C LEU A 18 18.32 5.45 2.71
N SER A 19 18.99 5.59 1.57
CA SER A 19 18.79 6.67 0.62
C SER A 19 17.69 6.33 -0.37
N VAL A 20 16.64 7.16 -0.43
CA VAL A 20 15.52 6.97 -1.35
C VAL A 20 15.28 8.25 -2.14
N ASP A 21 15.35 8.15 -3.46
CA ASP A 21 14.89 9.19 -4.39
C ASP A 21 13.93 8.56 -5.40
N LEU A 22 12.63 8.80 -5.21
CA LEU A 22 11.58 8.11 -5.93
C LEU A 22 10.40 9.04 -6.16
N THR A 23 9.88 9.03 -7.37
CA THR A 23 8.64 9.74 -7.71
C THR A 23 7.64 8.74 -8.28
N LEU A 24 6.46 8.63 -7.69
CA LEU A 24 5.37 7.76 -8.14
C LEU A 24 4.22 8.64 -8.64
N GLY A 25 3.99 8.61 -9.94
CA GLY A 25 2.95 9.39 -10.63
C GLY A 25 1.58 8.72 -10.64
N PRO A 26 0.53 9.46 -11.06
CA PRO A 26 -0.78 8.89 -11.30
C PRO A 26 -0.73 7.74 -12.31
N GLY A 27 -1.51 6.67 -12.07
CA GLY A 27 -1.56 5.49 -12.93
C GLY A 27 -0.32 4.60 -12.90
N GLU A 28 0.71 4.90 -12.09
CA GLU A 28 1.93 4.11 -12.01
C GLU A 28 1.86 2.98 -10.97
N LEU A 29 2.62 1.92 -11.25
CA LEU A 29 3.00 0.90 -10.28
C LEU A 29 4.52 0.82 -10.24
N ILE A 30 5.09 1.05 -9.06
CA ILE A 30 6.51 0.79 -8.80
C ILE A 30 6.63 -0.49 -7.99
N LEU A 31 7.41 -1.44 -8.51
CA LEU A 31 7.79 -2.67 -7.81
C LEU A 31 9.16 -2.45 -7.15
N ILE A 32 9.27 -2.78 -5.86
CA ILE A 32 10.49 -2.58 -5.07
C ILE A 32 10.94 -3.90 -4.45
N ASP A 33 12.22 -4.23 -4.66
CA ASP A 33 12.94 -5.20 -3.87
C ASP A 33 13.73 -4.45 -2.78
N PRO A 34 13.25 -4.43 -1.53
CA PRO A 34 13.85 -3.65 -0.45
C PRO A 34 15.03 -4.36 0.21
N GLY A 35 15.37 -5.58 -0.22
CA GLY A 35 16.41 -6.41 0.37
C GLY A 35 15.98 -7.20 1.60
N ASP A 36 15.21 -6.62 2.50
CA ASP A 36 14.67 -7.26 3.69
C ASP A 36 13.35 -6.61 4.18
N GLU A 37 12.72 -7.20 5.22
CA GLU A 37 11.46 -6.72 5.80
C GLU A 37 11.63 -5.42 6.62
N GLU A 38 12.82 -5.11 7.11
CA GLU A 38 13.07 -3.91 7.90
C GLU A 38 13.08 -2.67 7.00
N HIS A 39 13.85 -2.72 5.92
CA HIS A 39 13.85 -1.65 4.91
C HIS A 39 12.48 -1.48 4.24
N GLU A 40 11.76 -2.60 3.95
CA GLU A 40 10.40 -2.55 3.44
C GLU A 40 9.50 -1.70 4.34
N ARG A 41 9.49 -2.01 5.64
CA ARG A 41 8.68 -1.29 6.62
C ARG A 41 9.10 0.17 6.75
N THR A 42 10.41 0.46 6.81
CA THR A 42 10.91 1.84 6.93
C THR A 42 10.46 2.71 5.75
N ILE A 43 10.53 2.17 4.51
CA ILE A 43 10.06 2.89 3.32
C ILE A 43 8.53 3.07 3.36
N ALA A 44 7.78 2.04 3.76
CA ALA A 44 6.32 2.09 3.83
C ALA A 44 5.83 3.08 4.91
N ASP A 45 6.46 3.08 6.09
CA ASP A 45 6.13 4.01 7.18
C ASP A 45 6.43 5.47 6.79
N ALA A 46 7.56 5.71 6.12
CA ALA A 46 7.89 7.03 5.58
C ALA A 46 6.89 7.46 4.49
N ALA A 47 6.47 6.56 3.60
CA ALA A 47 5.45 6.84 2.58
C ALA A 47 4.10 7.24 3.20
N CYS A 48 3.74 6.65 4.35
CA CYS A 48 2.53 6.99 5.12
C CYS A 48 2.69 8.23 6.02
N GLY A 49 3.89 8.82 6.09
CA GLY A 49 4.19 9.92 7.01
C GLY A 49 4.10 9.52 8.49
N LEU A 50 4.34 8.24 8.79
CA LEU A 50 4.41 7.72 10.16
C LEU A 50 5.80 7.93 10.75
N GLU A 51 6.83 7.87 9.91
CA GLU A 51 8.20 8.11 10.28
C GLU A 51 8.82 9.24 9.45
N PRO A 52 9.32 10.33 10.07
CA PRO A 52 9.96 11.42 9.35
C PRO A 52 11.35 10.99 8.87
N PRO A 53 11.78 11.41 7.66
CA PRO A 53 13.15 11.16 7.21
C PRO A 53 14.17 11.98 8.00
N LEU A 54 15.41 11.49 8.07
CA LEU A 54 16.56 12.23 8.63
C LEU A 54 16.95 13.41 7.74
N GLN A 55 16.84 13.23 6.41
CA GLN A 55 17.14 14.26 5.41
C GLN A 55 16.14 14.17 4.26
N GLY A 56 16.00 15.27 3.52
CA GLY A 56 15.09 15.35 2.39
C GLY A 56 13.63 15.50 2.81
N THR A 57 12.71 15.15 1.92
CA THR A 57 11.27 15.27 2.18
C THR A 57 10.49 14.12 1.56
N VAL A 58 9.43 13.70 2.26
CA VAL A 58 8.43 12.77 1.72
C VAL A 58 7.11 13.50 1.61
N SER A 59 6.50 13.46 0.43
CA SER A 59 5.23 14.13 0.17
C SER A 59 4.22 13.23 -0.52
N MET A 60 2.95 13.37 -0.15
CA MET A 60 1.82 12.73 -0.80
C MET A 60 0.90 13.79 -1.40
N LEU A 61 0.54 13.64 -2.69
CA LEU A 61 -0.26 14.60 -3.44
C LEU A 61 0.30 16.04 -3.31
N GLY A 62 1.63 16.17 -3.40
CA GLY A 62 2.37 17.43 -3.27
C GLY A 62 2.41 18.03 -1.87
N ARG A 63 1.89 17.33 -0.87
CA ARG A 63 1.87 17.77 0.52
C ARG A 63 2.98 17.08 1.31
N ASP A 64 3.99 17.83 1.72
CA ASP A 64 5.08 17.37 2.58
C ASP A 64 4.53 16.96 3.95
N TRP A 65 4.78 15.71 4.37
CA TRP A 65 4.29 15.15 5.63
C TRP A 65 4.74 15.97 6.85
N SER A 66 5.98 16.47 6.84
CA SER A 66 6.55 17.25 7.95
C SER A 66 5.84 18.57 8.21
N ARG A 67 5.08 19.06 7.23
CA ARG A 67 4.34 20.33 7.28
C ARG A 67 2.85 20.18 7.50
N GLN A 68 2.37 18.94 7.64
CA GLN A 68 0.94 18.70 7.83
C GLN A 68 0.57 18.82 9.31
N GLN A 69 -0.54 19.48 9.57
CA GLN A 69 -1.20 19.39 10.87
C GLN A 69 -1.83 17.99 11.04
N PRO A 70 -2.01 17.50 12.29
CA PRO A 70 -2.51 16.14 12.55
C PRO A 70 -3.79 15.77 11.77
N ASP A 71 -4.78 16.67 11.73
CA ASP A 71 -6.05 16.42 11.04
C ASP A 71 -5.86 16.30 9.52
N HIS A 72 -5.00 17.13 8.93
CA HIS A 72 -4.69 17.07 7.51
C HIS A 72 -3.88 15.81 7.18
N ALA A 73 -2.93 15.43 8.03
CA ALA A 73 -2.17 14.18 7.88
C ALA A 73 -3.11 12.97 7.95
N ASN A 74 -4.07 12.95 8.89
CA ASN A 74 -5.06 11.89 9.01
C ASN A 74 -5.97 11.81 7.77
N ALA A 75 -6.43 12.94 7.25
CA ALA A 75 -7.21 12.98 6.01
C ALA A 75 -6.44 12.46 4.79
N LEU A 76 -5.13 12.71 4.72
CA LEU A 76 -4.26 12.15 3.68
C LEU A 76 -4.10 10.63 3.85
N ARG A 77 -3.89 10.14 5.08
CA ARG A 77 -3.80 8.69 5.36
C ARG A 77 -5.09 7.96 5.00
N GLY A 78 -6.25 8.60 5.11
CA GLY A 78 -7.53 8.06 4.64
C GLY A 78 -7.59 7.78 3.13
N ARG A 79 -6.61 8.28 2.35
CA ARG A 79 -6.46 8.01 0.91
C ARG A 79 -5.40 6.95 0.61
N ILE A 80 -4.80 6.36 1.64
CA ILE A 80 -3.81 5.29 1.51
C ILE A 80 -4.48 3.96 1.85
N GLY A 81 -4.43 3.02 0.94
CA GLY A 81 -4.72 1.63 1.20
C GLY A 81 -3.43 0.90 1.52
N HIS A 82 -3.36 0.18 2.64
CA HIS A 82 -2.14 -0.47 3.08
C HIS A 82 -2.40 -1.96 3.37
N SER A 83 -1.73 -2.83 2.64
CA SER A 83 -1.64 -4.27 2.92
C SER A 83 -0.32 -4.56 3.58
N PHE A 84 -0.37 -5.10 4.80
CA PHE A 84 0.80 -5.36 5.64
C PHE A 84 1.26 -6.80 5.49
N ARG A 85 2.55 -7.04 5.43
CA ARG A 85 3.15 -8.38 5.33
C ARG A 85 2.62 -9.36 6.38
N ARG A 86 2.37 -8.87 7.60
CA ARG A 86 1.85 -9.68 8.73
C ARG A 86 0.44 -9.30 9.16
N GLY A 87 -0.30 -8.57 8.30
CA GLY A 87 -1.71 -8.28 8.48
C GLY A 87 -2.06 -7.18 9.49
N SER A 88 -1.23 -6.88 10.48
CA SER A 88 -1.45 -5.83 11.51
C SER A 88 -2.90 -5.78 12.03
N TRP A 89 -3.38 -6.92 12.56
CA TRP A 89 -4.75 -7.08 13.04
C TRP A 89 -4.91 -6.62 14.49
N VAL A 90 -6.02 -5.95 14.77
CA VAL A 90 -6.49 -5.70 16.14
C VAL A 90 -7.15 -6.99 16.64
N PRO A 91 -6.54 -7.73 17.58
CA PRO A 91 -6.91 -9.14 17.83
C PRO A 91 -8.28 -9.34 18.49
N TYR A 92 -8.83 -8.31 19.13
CA TYR A 92 -10.14 -8.33 19.79
C TYR A 92 -11.28 -7.75 18.96
N LEU A 93 -10.99 -7.26 17.75
CA LEU A 93 -12.00 -6.86 16.77
C LEU A 93 -12.23 -7.98 15.76
N SER A 94 -13.47 -8.12 15.27
CA SER A 94 -13.77 -9.02 14.16
C SER A 94 -13.01 -8.62 12.89
N LEU A 95 -12.87 -9.54 11.93
CA LEU A 95 -12.21 -9.20 10.67
C LEU A 95 -12.97 -8.13 9.89
N ILE A 96 -14.30 -8.14 9.89
CA ILE A 96 -15.08 -7.05 9.27
C ILE A 96 -14.76 -5.71 9.92
N ASP A 97 -14.68 -5.63 11.25
CA ASP A 97 -14.35 -4.38 11.94
C ASP A 97 -12.93 -3.92 11.62
N ASN A 98 -11.97 -4.85 11.58
CA ASN A 98 -10.60 -4.56 11.16
C ASN A 98 -10.50 -4.05 9.72
N ILE A 99 -11.29 -4.62 8.79
CA ILE A 99 -11.33 -4.19 7.40
C ILE A 99 -11.88 -2.75 7.28
N LEU A 100 -12.93 -2.43 8.02
CA LEU A 100 -13.61 -1.13 7.93
C LEU A 100 -12.90 -0.03 8.74
N LEU A 101 -12.11 -0.40 9.76
CA LEU A 101 -11.49 0.49 10.72
C LEU A 101 -10.76 1.69 10.10
N PRO A 102 -9.88 1.54 9.08
CA PRO A 102 -9.16 2.68 8.51
C PRO A 102 -10.11 3.73 7.93
N GLN A 103 -11.14 3.30 7.21
CA GLN A 103 -12.11 4.23 6.61
C GLN A 103 -13.01 4.89 7.67
N LEU A 104 -13.40 4.16 8.71
CA LEU A 104 -14.17 4.70 9.84
C LEU A 104 -13.36 5.70 10.67
N HIS A 105 -12.03 5.50 10.76
CA HIS A 105 -11.14 6.37 11.53
C HIS A 105 -10.77 7.64 10.75
N HIS A 106 -10.48 7.52 9.46
CA HIS A 106 -9.91 8.60 8.66
C HIS A 106 -10.94 9.38 7.82
N THR A 107 -12.19 8.92 7.75
CA THR A 107 -13.22 9.55 6.93
C THR A 107 -14.52 9.73 7.69
N SER A 108 -15.41 10.59 7.18
CA SER A 108 -16.79 10.77 7.68
C SER A 108 -17.81 9.94 6.90
N ARG A 109 -17.37 8.94 6.14
CA ARG A 109 -18.27 8.10 5.33
C ARG A 109 -19.18 7.26 6.22
N PRO A 110 -20.46 7.06 5.85
CA PRO A 110 -21.38 6.20 6.58
C PRO A 110 -20.89 4.74 6.62
N TYR A 111 -21.02 4.09 7.77
CA TYR A 111 -20.65 2.68 7.96
C TYR A 111 -21.21 1.75 6.87
N ALA A 112 -22.50 1.94 6.53
CA ALA A 112 -23.16 1.10 5.52
C ALA A 112 -22.48 1.18 4.15
N GLU A 113 -22.07 2.38 3.72
CA GLU A 113 -21.40 2.58 2.43
C GLU A 113 -20.02 1.89 2.40
N ILE A 114 -19.23 2.05 3.47
CA ILE A 114 -17.91 1.43 3.59
C ILE A 114 -18.06 -0.10 3.59
N ARG A 115 -19.01 -0.62 4.38
CA ARG A 115 -19.28 -2.06 4.45
C ARG A 115 -19.71 -2.63 3.09
N ASP A 116 -20.61 -1.95 2.39
CA ASP A 116 -21.12 -2.43 1.10
C ASP A 116 -20.02 -2.38 0.02
N GLU A 117 -19.11 -1.40 0.07
CA GLU A 117 -17.92 -1.37 -0.78
C GLU A 117 -16.97 -2.55 -0.47
N ALA A 118 -16.62 -2.75 0.80
CA ALA A 118 -15.79 -3.86 1.24
C ALA A 118 -16.40 -5.23 0.88
N ASN A 119 -17.72 -5.36 0.98
CA ASN A 119 -18.43 -6.59 0.60
C ASN A 119 -18.38 -6.87 -0.91
N ARG A 120 -18.41 -5.85 -1.76
CA ARG A 120 -18.17 -6.03 -3.21
C ARG A 120 -16.74 -6.49 -3.50
N LEU A 121 -15.75 -5.94 -2.78
CA LEU A 121 -14.34 -6.36 -2.91
C LEU A 121 -14.13 -7.80 -2.44
N SER A 122 -14.87 -8.26 -1.40
CA SER A 122 -14.70 -9.62 -0.86
C SER A 122 -14.93 -10.70 -1.92
N ALA A 123 -15.94 -10.55 -2.76
CA ALA A 123 -16.19 -11.47 -3.86
C ALA A 123 -15.03 -11.46 -4.88
N GLY A 124 -14.47 -10.29 -5.19
CA GLY A 124 -13.33 -10.15 -6.09
C GLY A 124 -12.07 -10.85 -5.59
N PHE A 125 -11.86 -10.86 -4.26
CA PHE A 125 -10.72 -11.56 -3.62
C PHE A 125 -11.06 -13.00 -3.18
N GLY A 126 -12.22 -13.54 -3.58
CA GLY A 126 -12.59 -14.95 -3.37
C GLY A 126 -13.05 -15.27 -1.95
N LEU A 127 -13.58 -14.29 -1.22
CA LEU A 127 -14.32 -14.53 0.02
C LEU A 127 -15.84 -14.52 -0.24
N PRO A 128 -16.62 -15.40 0.41
CA PRO A 128 -18.08 -15.45 0.22
C PRO A 128 -18.82 -14.25 0.83
N GLY A 129 -18.10 -13.38 1.54
CA GLY A 129 -18.56 -12.20 2.23
C GLY A 129 -17.53 -11.72 3.23
N LEU A 130 -17.83 -10.65 3.96
CA LEU A 130 -16.92 -10.12 4.98
C LEU A 130 -16.91 -11.06 6.21
N PRO A 131 -15.72 -11.55 6.63
CA PRO A 131 -15.63 -12.48 7.76
C PRO A 131 -15.95 -11.78 9.08
N THR A 132 -16.78 -12.42 9.92
CA THR A 132 -17.17 -11.90 11.25
C THR A 132 -16.40 -12.52 12.41
N VAL A 133 -15.50 -13.47 12.12
CA VAL A 133 -14.66 -14.13 13.12
C VAL A 133 -13.50 -13.24 13.58
N LEU A 134 -12.91 -13.55 14.73
CA LEU A 134 -11.68 -12.88 15.19
C LEU A 134 -10.48 -13.30 14.31
N PRO A 135 -9.43 -12.45 14.20
CA PRO A 135 -8.23 -12.79 13.42
C PRO A 135 -7.59 -14.15 13.80
N GLY A 136 -7.52 -14.47 15.08
CA GLY A 136 -6.98 -15.75 15.56
C GLY A 136 -7.82 -16.99 15.22
N GLN A 137 -9.01 -16.81 14.68
CA GLN A 137 -9.92 -17.91 14.29
C GLN A 137 -9.97 -18.10 12.77
N ALA A 138 -9.38 -17.21 12.00
CA ALA A 138 -9.39 -17.25 10.54
C ALA A 138 -8.18 -18.04 10.00
N THR A 139 -8.31 -18.57 8.80
CA THR A 139 -7.19 -19.19 8.09
C THR A 139 -6.20 -18.12 7.61
N ALA A 140 -4.93 -18.51 7.41
CA ALA A 140 -3.92 -17.59 6.85
C ALA A 140 -4.35 -17.03 5.47
N SER A 141 -5.00 -17.85 4.65
CA SER A 141 -5.53 -17.45 3.34
C SER A 141 -6.64 -16.41 3.46
N ASP A 142 -7.58 -16.59 4.42
CA ASP A 142 -8.66 -15.63 4.63
C ASP A 142 -8.15 -14.31 5.22
N LEU A 143 -7.15 -14.39 6.10
CA LEU A 143 -6.45 -13.20 6.61
C LEU A 143 -5.78 -12.41 5.47
N ALA A 144 -5.05 -13.09 4.58
CA ALA A 144 -4.40 -12.43 3.46
C ALA A 144 -5.42 -11.74 2.52
N ARG A 145 -6.54 -12.41 2.23
CA ARG A 145 -7.62 -11.83 1.42
C ARG A 145 -8.30 -10.65 2.13
N ALA A 146 -8.57 -10.79 3.42
CA ALA A 146 -9.14 -9.72 4.24
C ALA A 146 -8.24 -8.50 4.30
N ASP A 147 -6.91 -8.69 4.34
CA ASP A 147 -5.93 -7.62 4.30
C ASP A 147 -5.97 -6.85 2.96
N LEU A 148 -6.06 -7.56 1.84
CA LEU A 148 -6.26 -6.93 0.53
C LEU A 148 -7.60 -6.18 0.46
N ILE A 149 -8.71 -6.74 0.97
CA ILE A 149 -9.99 -6.03 1.02
C ILE A 149 -9.84 -4.72 1.81
N ARG A 150 -9.17 -4.75 2.97
CA ARG A 150 -8.89 -3.56 3.76
C ARG A 150 -8.11 -2.52 2.97
N ALA A 151 -7.06 -2.95 2.27
CA ALA A 151 -6.20 -2.06 1.50
C ALA A 151 -6.91 -1.40 0.31
N PHE A 152 -7.86 -2.08 -0.32
CA PHE A 152 -8.57 -1.54 -1.48
C PHE A 152 -9.91 -0.88 -1.14
N THR A 153 -10.40 -0.98 0.10
CA THR A 153 -11.61 -0.28 0.57
C THR A 153 -11.36 1.23 0.67
N GLY A 154 -12.31 2.05 0.24
CA GLY A 154 -12.22 3.51 0.29
C GLY A 154 -11.70 4.14 -0.99
N SER A 155 -11.54 3.38 -2.07
CA SER A 155 -11.04 3.88 -3.35
C SER A 155 -9.73 4.67 -3.20
N PRO A 156 -8.67 4.05 -2.67
CA PRO A 156 -7.42 4.71 -2.31
C PRO A 156 -6.77 5.37 -3.53
N THR A 157 -6.09 6.51 -3.28
CA THR A 157 -5.25 7.18 -4.28
C THR A 157 -3.84 6.59 -4.31
N LEU A 158 -3.36 6.08 -3.17
CA LEU A 158 -2.11 5.33 -3.05
C LEU A 158 -2.42 3.97 -2.44
N VAL A 159 -1.91 2.90 -3.04
CA VAL A 159 -1.91 1.56 -2.44
C VAL A 159 -0.48 1.15 -2.14
N ILE A 160 -0.22 0.72 -0.92
CA ILE A 160 1.06 0.16 -0.48
C ILE A 160 0.84 -1.32 -0.20
N LEU A 161 1.64 -2.19 -0.84
CA LEU A 161 1.55 -3.63 -0.73
C LEU A 161 2.88 -4.18 -0.18
N GLU A 162 2.89 -4.63 1.06
CA GLU A 162 4.04 -5.27 1.69
C GLU A 162 3.97 -6.79 1.50
N GLY A 163 4.70 -7.30 0.51
CA GLY A 163 4.81 -8.73 0.24
C GLY A 163 3.48 -9.48 0.16
N PRO A 164 2.53 -9.03 -0.67
CA PRO A 164 1.27 -9.74 -0.81
C PRO A 164 1.51 -11.17 -1.32
N PRO A 165 0.67 -12.15 -0.93
CA PRO A 165 0.87 -13.53 -1.32
C PRO A 165 0.81 -13.71 -2.84
N ALA A 166 1.66 -14.60 -3.37
CA ALA A 166 1.67 -14.96 -4.79
C ALA A 166 0.37 -15.67 -5.22
N ASP A 167 -0.27 -16.38 -4.29
CA ASP A 167 -1.53 -17.06 -4.52
C ASP A 167 -2.66 -16.05 -4.77
N GLY A 168 -3.25 -16.09 -5.96
CA GLY A 168 -4.34 -15.17 -6.32
C GLY A 168 -3.87 -13.84 -6.92
N ILE A 169 -2.73 -13.80 -7.58
CA ILE A 169 -2.19 -12.61 -8.24
C ILE A 169 -3.19 -11.98 -9.24
N GLY A 170 -4.02 -12.79 -9.91
CA GLY A 170 -5.01 -12.31 -10.87
C GLY A 170 -6.03 -11.32 -10.29
N PRO A 171 -6.74 -11.65 -9.20
CA PRO A 171 -7.60 -10.73 -8.48
C PRO A 171 -6.88 -9.46 -8.01
N LEU A 172 -5.66 -9.59 -7.48
CA LEU A 172 -4.85 -8.45 -7.05
C LEU A 172 -4.50 -7.53 -8.22
N VAL A 173 -4.05 -8.06 -9.35
CA VAL A 173 -3.76 -7.29 -10.57
C VAL A 173 -5.01 -6.58 -11.09
N SER A 174 -6.19 -7.21 -11.02
CA SER A 174 -7.46 -6.58 -11.39
C SER A 174 -7.80 -5.40 -10.49
N ALA A 175 -7.63 -5.54 -9.19
CA ALA A 175 -7.84 -4.45 -8.22
C ALA A 175 -6.85 -3.30 -8.45
N ILE A 176 -5.58 -3.61 -8.70
CA ILE A 176 -4.53 -2.65 -9.05
C ILE A 176 -4.91 -1.86 -10.31
N ARG A 177 -5.37 -2.54 -11.38
CA ARG A 177 -5.82 -1.86 -12.60
C ARG A 177 -6.93 -0.86 -12.29
N SER A 178 -7.92 -1.26 -11.50
CA SER A 178 -9.01 -0.36 -11.10
C SER A 178 -8.55 0.87 -10.33
N VAL A 179 -7.48 0.76 -9.52
CA VAL A 179 -6.86 1.93 -8.85
C VAL A 179 -6.18 2.83 -9.87
N ARG A 180 -5.39 2.26 -10.77
CA ARG A 180 -4.62 3.00 -11.79
C ARG A 180 -5.53 3.69 -12.82
N ASP A 181 -6.65 3.07 -13.19
CA ASP A 181 -7.65 3.65 -14.10
C ASP A 181 -8.34 4.90 -13.53
N ARG A 182 -8.21 5.12 -12.22
CA ARG A 182 -8.68 6.33 -11.51
C ARG A 182 -7.55 7.26 -11.11
N ASP A 183 -6.41 7.20 -11.82
CA ASP A 183 -5.21 7.99 -11.53
C ASP A 183 -4.60 7.72 -10.13
N GLY A 184 -4.98 6.62 -9.49
CA GLY A 184 -4.29 6.13 -8.30
C GLY A 184 -2.96 5.48 -8.64
N ALA A 185 -2.12 5.27 -7.64
CA ALA A 185 -0.78 4.71 -7.79
C ALA A 185 -0.52 3.57 -6.82
N VAL A 186 0.43 2.70 -7.15
CA VAL A 186 0.73 1.50 -6.35
C VAL A 186 2.23 1.42 -6.08
N LEU A 187 2.58 1.24 -4.82
CA LEU A 187 3.91 0.89 -4.35
C LEU A 187 3.86 -0.56 -3.87
N TRP A 188 4.54 -1.45 -4.58
CA TRP A 188 4.51 -2.88 -4.28
C TRP A 188 5.90 -3.36 -3.89
N PHE A 189 6.04 -3.86 -2.67
CA PHE A 189 7.26 -4.47 -2.18
C PHE A 189 7.23 -5.98 -2.35
N THR A 190 8.34 -6.57 -2.76
CA THR A 190 8.51 -8.02 -2.83
C THR A 190 9.94 -8.43 -2.51
N LEU A 191 10.07 -9.49 -1.70
CA LEU A 191 11.31 -10.21 -1.45
C LEU A 191 11.35 -11.53 -2.23
N ASP A 192 10.26 -11.84 -2.95
CA ASP A 192 10.15 -13.07 -3.74
C ASP A 192 10.68 -12.83 -5.17
N PRO A 193 11.78 -13.49 -5.57
CA PRO A 193 12.32 -13.39 -6.92
C PRO A 193 11.32 -13.82 -8.00
N ALA A 194 10.39 -14.73 -7.70
CA ALA A 194 9.36 -15.14 -8.66
C ALA A 194 8.41 -13.99 -8.99
N LEU A 195 7.97 -13.23 -7.99
CA LEU A 195 7.13 -12.05 -8.19
C LEU A 195 7.89 -10.91 -8.86
N TRP A 196 9.20 -10.80 -8.62
CA TRP A 196 10.03 -9.79 -9.27
C TRP A 196 10.01 -9.89 -10.80
N TYR A 197 10.01 -11.12 -11.33
CA TYR A 197 9.99 -11.40 -12.77
C TYR A 197 8.60 -11.78 -13.31
N GLU A 198 7.54 -11.72 -12.48
CA GLU A 198 6.19 -12.10 -12.87
C GLU A 198 5.64 -11.12 -13.93
N PRO A 199 5.41 -11.58 -15.18
CA PRO A 199 4.98 -10.69 -16.27
C PRO A 199 3.54 -10.20 -16.12
N ALA A 200 2.73 -10.85 -15.29
CA ALA A 200 1.36 -10.41 -15.00
C ALA A 200 1.33 -9.13 -14.14
N ILE A 201 2.42 -8.82 -13.40
CA ILE A 201 2.54 -7.59 -12.62
C ILE A 201 2.84 -6.42 -13.55
N PRO A 202 1.90 -5.46 -13.72
CA PRO A 202 2.05 -4.36 -14.68
C PRO A 202 2.91 -3.22 -14.11
N ALA A 203 4.13 -3.54 -13.66
CA ALA A 203 5.06 -2.56 -13.11
C ALA A 203 5.50 -1.57 -14.19
N THR A 204 5.41 -0.27 -13.89
CA THR A 204 5.92 0.80 -14.76
C THR A 204 7.40 1.03 -14.56
N ARG A 205 7.88 0.81 -13.36
CA ARG A 205 9.29 0.88 -12.98
C ARG A 205 9.60 -0.13 -11.88
N ARG A 206 10.87 -0.52 -11.81
CA ARG A 206 11.39 -1.42 -10.77
C ARG A 206 12.57 -0.76 -10.05
N TYR A 207 12.61 -0.92 -8.74
CA TYR A 207 13.71 -0.44 -7.90
C TYR A 207 14.23 -1.57 -7.03
N ARG A 208 15.53 -1.60 -6.82
CA ARG A 208 16.17 -2.57 -5.93
C ARG A 208 17.15 -1.87 -5.01
N LEU A 209 17.21 -2.36 -3.78
CA LEU A 209 18.22 -1.92 -2.83
C LEU A 209 19.61 -2.37 -3.30
N ARG A 210 20.57 -1.42 -3.35
CA ARG A 210 21.96 -1.63 -3.67
C ARG A 210 22.83 -0.88 -2.64
N GLY A 211 23.47 -1.61 -1.73
CA GLY A 211 24.12 -1.00 -0.58
C GLY A 211 23.07 -0.31 0.31
N ASP A 212 23.21 0.98 0.48
CA ASP A 212 22.31 1.86 1.27
C ASP A 212 21.40 2.74 0.40
N ALA A 213 21.23 2.42 -0.87
CA ALA A 213 20.43 3.24 -1.79
C ALA A 213 19.43 2.39 -2.58
N LEU A 214 18.22 2.94 -2.75
CA LEU A 214 17.21 2.38 -3.64
C LEU A 214 17.48 2.87 -5.08
N VAL A 215 17.84 1.96 -5.97
CA VAL A 215 18.27 2.25 -7.33
C VAL A 215 17.25 1.72 -8.34
N ALA A 216 16.90 2.54 -9.33
CA ALA A 216 16.05 2.11 -10.44
C ALA A 216 16.78 1.03 -11.27
N GLU A 217 16.11 -0.10 -11.51
CA GLU A 217 16.57 -1.09 -12.48
C GLU A 217 16.03 -0.75 -13.87
N GLY A 218 16.90 -0.84 -14.88
CA GLY A 218 16.48 -0.72 -16.28
C GLY A 218 15.45 -1.81 -16.61
N ASP A 219 14.53 -1.50 -17.54
CA ASP A 219 13.53 -2.46 -18.01
C ASP A 219 14.24 -3.74 -18.50
N PRO A 220 13.95 -4.92 -17.91
CA PRO A 220 14.46 -6.17 -18.45
C PRO A 220 13.80 -6.40 -19.82
N ARG A 221 14.49 -6.01 -20.88
CA ARG A 221 14.11 -6.30 -22.28
C ARG A 221 14.28 -7.78 -22.59
#